data_2a8b07fc2153e912f64c31e7fab2cfe4
#
_entry.id   2a8b07fc2153e912f64c31e7fab2cfe4
#
_cell.length_a   1.000
_cell.length_b   1.000
_cell.length_c   1.000
_cell.angle_alpha   90.00
_cell.angle_beta   90.00
_cell.angle_gamma   90.00
#
_symmetry.space_group_name_H-M   'P 1'
#
loop_
_entity.id
_entity.type
_entity.pdbx_description
1 polymer ?
#
loop_
_entity_poly.entity_id
_entity_poly.type
_entity_poly.pdbx_seq_one_letter_code
_entity_poly.pdbx_strand_id
1 'polypeptide(L)'
;MDTPAIPLPRDPRERAILDRLSMIRDQLLLLKQDRTNYIRTQDVMPLFDQTMEQVKELSIVRAEIGDKGENRLDKVLEGCFQLLSLFYLTIGRNNEAPATYALTSTIKRLLDHLVEADLYSSKDLGSIRSTLEGLTHSIQQASREQVPEKKPPPYMLDLLSYRVELCQTTLAKLQKRLERVPESLLSTHQKLVSILRAVALANTKSKFSTTEVKKLRHQIVEIGDRHNGGKFTAEDGTVVSGGEEVRELYQRCLKWSDLVLERKGVVADQWRPMYDVLVGIRNDLEKLSLTQAWSLRETDLYDFQRQLDRIDESRQNGNWLDDRARPADLWTQRTLLYLIRRSYAYIYSFMLASEPVSEALLPIYNQLQTLKRCLVEVKNSGGVSSVRELYPYSMKVNGWMMGRPLEVFGGNWPHGSWVMGHGEGILLIITWAVGNGGDLGMD
;
A
#
# COMPACT_ATOMS: atom_id res chain seq x y z
N MET A 1 7.61 1.41 23.68
CA MET A 1 6.49 0.98 24.54
C MET A 1 5.93 -0.27 23.90
N ASP A 2 5.86 -1.32 24.67
CA ASP A 2 5.44 -2.61 24.20
C ASP A 2 3.90 -2.67 24.21
N THR A 3 3.32 -2.99 23.08
CA THR A 3 1.87 -3.08 22.95
C THR A 3 1.38 -4.36 23.64
N PRO A 4 0.47 -4.27 24.59
CA PRO A 4 -0.01 -5.43 25.36
C PRO A 4 -0.84 -6.45 24.55
N ALA A 5 -1.22 -6.09 23.31
CA ALA A 5 -2.10 -6.91 22.49
C ALA A 5 -1.42 -8.10 21.79
N ILE A 6 -0.09 -8.08 21.65
CA ILE A 6 0.64 -9.14 20.94
C ILE A 6 1.34 -10.03 21.96
N PRO A 7 1.00 -11.32 22.01
CA PRO A 7 1.54 -12.22 23.02
C PRO A 7 3.05 -12.42 22.87
N LEU A 8 3.73 -12.54 23.98
CA LEU A 8 5.12 -12.98 24.01
C LEU A 8 5.21 -14.44 23.52
N PRO A 9 6.34 -14.82 22.91
CA PRO A 9 6.59 -16.21 22.56
C PRO A 9 6.46 -17.12 23.78
N ARG A 10 5.83 -18.27 23.60
CA ARG A 10 5.68 -19.27 24.67
C ARG A 10 6.96 -20.06 24.88
N ASP A 11 7.64 -20.42 23.79
CA ASP A 11 8.89 -21.19 23.83
C ASP A 11 10.06 -20.31 24.30
N PRO A 12 10.89 -20.76 25.27
CA PRO A 12 12.06 -20.01 25.74
C PRO A 12 13.09 -19.74 24.63
N ARG A 13 13.21 -20.62 23.63
CA ARG A 13 14.13 -20.45 22.50
C ARG A 13 13.68 -19.30 21.61
N GLU A 14 12.38 -19.18 21.33
CA GLU A 14 11.86 -18.02 20.62
C GLU A 14 12.05 -16.70 21.39
N ARG A 15 12.01 -16.73 22.73
CA ARG A 15 12.30 -15.55 23.56
C ARG A 15 13.76 -15.11 23.42
N ALA A 16 14.69 -16.05 23.39
CA ALA A 16 16.10 -15.74 23.17
C ALA A 16 16.35 -15.13 21.78
N ILE A 17 15.64 -15.61 20.75
CA ILE A 17 15.69 -15.05 19.41
C ILE A 17 15.07 -13.64 19.41
N LEU A 18 13.94 -13.43 20.10
CA LEU A 18 13.30 -12.13 20.25
C LEU A 18 14.24 -11.08 20.85
N ASP A 19 15.00 -11.46 21.91
CA ASP A 19 15.94 -10.54 22.56
C ASP A 19 17.07 -10.14 21.61
N ARG A 20 17.63 -11.10 20.86
CA ARG A 20 18.68 -10.83 19.85
C ARG A 20 18.15 -9.96 18.70
N LEU A 21 16.97 -10.26 18.16
CA LEU A 21 16.35 -9.44 17.12
C LEU A 21 16.04 -8.02 17.63
N SER A 22 15.68 -7.86 18.89
CA SER A 22 15.47 -6.55 19.49
C SER A 22 16.76 -5.75 19.53
N MET A 23 17.89 -6.37 19.89
CA MET A 23 19.21 -5.73 19.84
C MET A 23 19.61 -5.32 18.41
N ILE A 24 19.40 -6.20 17.43
CA ILE A 24 19.68 -5.91 16.02
C ILE A 24 18.82 -4.75 15.54
N ARG A 25 17.53 -4.75 15.84
CA ARG A 25 16.62 -3.65 15.51
C ARG A 25 17.10 -2.32 16.10
N ASP A 26 17.53 -2.32 17.34
CA ASP A 26 18.02 -1.10 18.01
C ASP A 26 19.33 -0.61 17.36
N GLN A 27 20.23 -1.50 16.93
CA GLN A 27 21.41 -1.13 16.14
C GLN A 27 21.03 -0.54 14.76
N LEU A 28 20.06 -1.15 14.07
CA LEU A 28 19.53 -0.60 12.81
C LEU A 28 18.91 0.79 13.03
N LEU A 29 18.20 1.02 14.14
CA LEU A 29 17.65 2.32 14.47
C LEU A 29 18.74 3.36 14.74
N LEU A 30 19.83 2.99 15.43
CA LEU A 30 20.97 3.86 15.64
C LEU A 30 21.64 4.23 14.29
N LEU A 31 21.82 3.24 13.41
CA LEU A 31 22.34 3.49 12.06
C LEU A 31 21.44 4.45 11.26
N LYS A 32 20.11 4.33 11.39
CA LYS A 32 19.15 5.26 10.77
C LYS A 32 19.28 6.68 11.30
N GLN A 33 19.56 6.84 12.59
CA GLN A 33 19.69 8.15 13.25
C GLN A 33 21.00 8.85 12.93
N ASP A 34 22.04 8.12 12.55
CA ASP A 34 23.32 8.72 12.16
C ASP A 34 23.16 9.47 10.82
N ARG A 35 23.22 10.79 10.89
CA ARG A 35 23.17 11.69 9.73
C ARG A 35 24.55 12.24 9.34
N THR A 36 25.58 11.85 10.07
CA THR A 36 26.94 12.36 9.86
C THR A 36 27.68 11.58 8.79
N ASN A 37 27.37 10.31 8.62
CA ASN A 37 28.01 9.41 7.69
C ASN A 37 27.03 8.88 6.64
N TYR A 38 27.54 8.65 5.41
CA TYR A 38 26.79 7.89 4.40
C TYR A 38 26.77 6.42 4.81
N ILE A 39 25.59 5.82 4.75
CA ILE A 39 25.40 4.40 5.02
C ILE A 39 26.06 3.58 3.91
N ARG A 40 26.98 2.69 4.28
CA ARG A 40 27.74 1.86 3.36
C ARG A 40 27.31 0.41 3.47
N THR A 41 27.60 -0.37 2.44
CA THR A 41 27.35 -1.82 2.43
C THR A 41 27.98 -2.53 3.64
N GLN A 42 29.19 -2.12 4.05
CA GLN A 42 29.89 -2.69 5.21
C GLN A 42 29.18 -2.43 6.55
N ASP A 43 28.34 -1.42 6.64
CA ASP A 43 27.59 -1.07 7.86
C ASP A 43 26.28 -1.87 7.94
N VAL A 44 25.71 -2.22 6.81
CA VAL A 44 24.39 -2.89 6.69
C VAL A 44 24.52 -4.41 6.68
N MET A 45 25.48 -4.95 5.90
CA MET A 45 25.58 -6.40 5.68
C MET A 45 25.79 -7.22 6.97
N PRO A 46 26.60 -6.80 7.97
CA PRO A 46 26.73 -7.56 9.20
C PRO A 46 25.40 -7.66 9.98
N LEU A 47 24.57 -6.62 9.98
CA LEU A 47 23.27 -6.61 10.64
C LEU A 47 22.26 -7.49 9.88
N PHE A 48 22.34 -7.49 8.54
CA PHE A 48 21.57 -8.41 7.73
C PHE A 48 21.93 -9.86 8.02
N ASP A 49 23.23 -10.19 8.02
CA ASP A 49 23.70 -11.56 8.26
C ASP A 49 23.29 -12.06 9.67
N GLN A 50 23.40 -11.20 10.70
CA GLN A 50 22.90 -11.51 12.03
C GLN A 50 21.38 -11.74 12.05
N THR A 51 20.61 -10.92 11.32
CA THR A 51 19.16 -11.12 11.18
C THR A 51 18.88 -12.47 10.53
N MET A 52 19.62 -12.81 9.47
CA MET A 52 19.47 -14.07 8.75
C MET A 52 19.78 -15.29 9.61
N GLU A 53 20.75 -15.20 10.50
CA GLU A 53 21.05 -16.27 11.45
C GLU A 53 19.89 -16.49 12.43
N GLN A 54 19.27 -15.40 12.92
CA GLN A 54 18.08 -15.52 13.76
C GLN A 54 16.87 -16.10 13.01
N VAL A 55 16.69 -15.77 11.74
CA VAL A 55 15.64 -16.38 10.89
C VAL A 55 15.88 -17.87 10.72
N LYS A 56 17.14 -18.29 10.54
CA LYS A 56 17.51 -19.71 10.45
C LYS A 56 17.18 -20.45 11.74
N GLU A 57 17.60 -19.92 12.90
CA GLU A 57 17.28 -20.49 14.21
C GLU A 57 15.77 -20.58 14.42
N LEU A 58 15.03 -19.53 14.08
CA LEU A 58 13.57 -19.48 14.19
C LEU A 58 12.90 -20.55 13.33
N SER A 59 13.38 -20.75 12.11
CA SER A 59 12.85 -21.78 11.18
C SER A 59 12.99 -23.18 11.80
N ILE A 60 14.13 -23.49 12.43
CA ILE A 60 14.38 -24.77 13.08
C ILE A 60 13.43 -24.94 14.29
N VAL A 61 13.36 -23.93 15.16
CA VAL A 61 12.52 -23.98 16.37
C VAL A 61 11.05 -24.17 16.00
N ARG A 62 10.55 -23.45 15.00
CA ARG A 62 9.14 -23.54 14.57
C ARG A 62 8.81 -24.85 13.86
N ALA A 63 9.77 -25.44 13.14
CA ALA A 63 9.61 -26.76 12.56
C ALA A 63 9.42 -27.85 13.64
N GLU A 64 10.10 -27.72 14.77
CA GLU A 64 9.99 -28.65 15.90
C GLU A 64 8.68 -28.45 16.69
N ILE A 65 8.27 -27.20 16.93
CA ILE A 65 7.09 -26.88 17.76
C ILE A 65 5.78 -27.12 16.98
N GLY A 66 5.81 -26.96 15.66
CA GLY A 66 4.61 -27.03 14.82
C GLY A 66 3.63 -25.85 15.00
N ASP A 67 3.96 -24.86 15.82
CA ASP A 67 3.14 -23.65 16.02
C ASP A 67 3.52 -22.58 14.98
N LYS A 68 2.53 -22.16 14.18
CA LYS A 68 2.67 -21.12 13.17
C LYS A 68 2.00 -19.80 13.59
N GLY A 69 1.61 -19.67 14.86
CA GLY A 69 0.96 -18.46 15.37
C GLY A 69 1.90 -17.26 15.37
N GLU A 70 1.41 -16.12 14.89
CA GLU A 70 2.16 -14.87 14.98
C GLU A 70 2.24 -14.38 16.43
N ASN A 71 3.42 -13.96 16.85
CA ASN A 71 3.67 -13.43 18.17
C ASN A 71 4.56 -12.17 18.11
N ARG A 72 5.01 -11.68 19.24
CA ARG A 72 5.83 -10.47 19.32
C ARG A 72 7.16 -10.56 18.57
N LEU A 73 7.73 -11.77 18.45
CA LEU A 73 8.95 -11.99 17.68
C LEU A 73 8.75 -11.63 16.22
N ASP A 74 7.61 -12.03 15.61
CA ASP A 74 7.29 -11.71 14.22
C ASP A 74 7.21 -10.21 13.99
N LYS A 75 6.72 -9.44 14.97
CA LYS A 75 6.66 -7.98 14.89
C LYS A 75 8.03 -7.31 14.96
N VAL A 76 8.91 -7.82 15.81
CA VAL A 76 10.29 -7.32 15.87
C VAL A 76 11.05 -7.67 14.60
N LEU A 77 10.88 -8.88 14.09
CA LEU A 77 11.44 -9.32 12.82
C LEU A 77 10.95 -8.47 11.64
N GLU A 78 9.64 -8.17 11.61
CA GLU A 78 9.05 -7.24 10.64
C GLU A 78 9.73 -5.86 10.68
N GLY A 79 9.94 -5.30 11.88
CA GLY A 79 10.66 -4.05 12.07
C GLY A 79 12.12 -4.09 11.61
N CYS A 80 12.83 -5.20 11.81
CA CYS A 80 14.19 -5.41 11.28
C CYS A 80 14.19 -5.41 9.75
N PHE A 81 13.29 -6.15 9.11
CA PHE A 81 13.22 -6.20 7.65
C PHE A 81 12.74 -4.89 7.02
N GLN A 82 11.85 -4.14 7.68
CA GLN A 82 11.49 -2.81 7.24
C GLN A 82 12.71 -1.89 7.21
N LEU A 83 13.52 -1.87 8.27
CA LEU A 83 14.75 -1.07 8.32
C LEU A 83 15.80 -1.56 7.31
N LEU A 84 16.01 -2.86 7.20
CA LEU A 84 16.92 -3.45 6.23
C LEU A 84 16.50 -3.11 4.79
N SER A 85 15.22 -3.14 4.47
CA SER A 85 14.69 -2.74 3.17
C SER A 85 15.09 -1.31 2.80
N LEU A 86 15.02 -0.38 3.76
CA LEU A 86 15.43 1.00 3.57
C LEU A 86 16.93 1.13 3.29
N PHE A 87 17.74 0.41 4.07
CA PHE A 87 19.18 0.42 3.90
C PHE A 87 19.61 -0.25 2.59
N TYR A 88 18.93 -1.33 2.20
CA TYR A 88 19.18 -2.01 0.93
C TYR A 88 18.90 -1.08 -0.26
N LEU A 89 17.86 -0.27 -0.17
CA LEU A 89 17.63 0.78 -1.17
C LEU A 89 18.79 1.78 -1.21
N THR A 90 19.24 2.25 -0.04
CA THR A 90 20.35 3.22 0.05
C THR A 90 21.65 2.70 -0.55
N ILE A 91 21.93 1.39 -0.39
CA ILE A 91 23.14 0.74 -0.95
C ILE A 91 22.93 0.15 -2.36
N GLY A 92 21.77 0.40 -2.98
CA GLY A 92 21.49 -0.02 -4.37
C GLY A 92 21.09 -1.49 -4.55
N ARG A 93 20.58 -2.17 -3.49
CA ARG A 93 20.17 -3.59 -3.49
C ARG A 93 18.64 -3.75 -3.32
N ASN A 94 17.86 -3.03 -4.07
CA ASN A 94 16.43 -2.79 -3.80
C ASN A 94 15.52 -4.00 -4.02
N ASN A 95 15.87 -4.93 -4.91
CA ASN A 95 15.00 -6.05 -5.31
C ASN A 95 15.34 -7.34 -4.56
N GLU A 96 15.95 -7.21 -3.38
CA GLU A 96 16.35 -8.37 -2.59
C GLU A 96 15.34 -8.73 -1.50
N ALA A 97 15.62 -9.80 -0.80
CA ALA A 97 14.74 -10.39 0.20
C ALA A 97 14.15 -9.40 1.23
N PRO A 98 14.89 -8.41 1.77
CA PRO A 98 14.32 -7.44 2.72
C PRO A 98 13.19 -6.61 2.13
N ALA A 99 13.32 -6.15 0.89
CA ALA A 99 12.27 -5.37 0.23
C ALA A 99 11.01 -6.22 -0.02
N THR A 100 11.19 -7.46 -0.46
CA THR A 100 10.08 -8.41 -0.64
C THR A 100 9.35 -8.67 0.68
N TYR A 101 10.09 -8.86 1.78
CA TYR A 101 9.50 -9.05 3.10
C TYR A 101 8.70 -7.82 3.57
N ALA A 102 9.27 -6.63 3.45
CA ALA A 102 8.61 -5.38 3.83
C ALA A 102 7.33 -5.13 3.02
N LEU A 103 7.36 -5.39 1.71
CA LEU A 103 6.19 -5.26 0.84
C LEU A 103 5.10 -6.28 1.20
N THR A 104 5.44 -7.55 1.44
CA THR A 104 4.46 -8.56 1.88
C THR A 104 3.84 -8.21 3.24
N SER A 105 4.59 -7.61 4.16
CA SER A 105 4.07 -7.13 5.44
C SER A 105 3.04 -6.01 5.25
N THR A 106 3.32 -5.06 4.36
CA THR A 106 2.38 -3.99 4.03
C THR A 106 1.12 -4.53 3.36
N ILE A 107 1.26 -5.47 2.42
CA ILE A 107 0.11 -6.14 1.76
C ILE A 107 -0.73 -6.88 2.79
N LYS A 108 -0.10 -7.63 3.70
CA LYS A 108 -0.82 -8.34 4.76
C LYS A 108 -1.69 -7.39 5.58
N ARG A 109 -1.13 -6.27 6.02
CA ARG A 109 -1.90 -5.26 6.76
C ARG A 109 -3.06 -4.69 5.96
N LEU A 110 -2.85 -4.37 4.69
CA LEU A 110 -3.94 -3.92 3.82
C LEU A 110 -5.04 -4.96 3.71
N LEU A 111 -4.70 -6.23 3.54
CA LEU A 111 -5.67 -7.32 3.45
C LEU A 111 -6.43 -7.50 4.77
N ASP A 112 -5.74 -7.48 5.91
CA ASP A 112 -6.36 -7.57 7.24
C ASP A 112 -7.37 -6.43 7.46
N HIS A 113 -6.99 -5.20 7.08
CA HIS A 113 -7.91 -4.05 7.14
C HIS A 113 -9.06 -4.14 6.14
N LEU A 114 -8.89 -4.74 4.96
CA LEU A 114 -9.99 -4.98 4.02
C LEU A 114 -10.98 -6.02 4.56
N VAL A 115 -10.47 -7.08 5.21
CA VAL A 115 -11.30 -8.08 5.89
C VAL A 115 -12.12 -7.42 7.00
N GLU A 116 -11.48 -6.62 7.85
CA GLU A 116 -12.12 -5.97 8.99
C GLU A 116 -13.17 -4.94 8.57
N ALA A 117 -12.84 -4.08 7.61
CA ALA A 117 -13.75 -3.05 7.17
C ALA A 117 -14.85 -3.57 6.24
N ASP A 118 -14.63 -4.72 5.62
CA ASP A 118 -15.53 -5.31 4.63
C ASP A 118 -15.96 -4.28 3.55
N LEU A 119 -14.97 -3.57 3.00
CA LEU A 119 -15.17 -2.49 2.04
C LEU A 119 -14.06 -2.52 0.99
N TYR A 120 -14.30 -3.22 -0.10
CA TYR A 120 -13.36 -3.41 -1.20
C TYR A 120 -14.09 -3.60 -2.52
N SER A 121 -13.38 -3.35 -3.61
CA SER A 121 -13.84 -3.56 -4.98
C SER A 121 -13.00 -4.64 -5.67
N SER A 122 -13.46 -5.13 -6.82
CA SER A 122 -12.68 -6.04 -7.66
C SER A 122 -11.34 -5.42 -8.11
N LYS A 123 -11.31 -4.11 -8.34
CA LYS A 123 -10.10 -3.37 -8.72
C LYS A 123 -9.04 -3.39 -7.61
N ASP A 124 -9.45 -3.23 -6.34
CA ASP A 124 -8.53 -3.28 -5.20
C ASP A 124 -7.88 -4.67 -5.09
N LEU A 125 -8.71 -5.72 -5.19
CA LEU A 125 -8.23 -7.09 -5.09
C LEU A 125 -7.38 -7.48 -6.31
N GLY A 126 -7.71 -6.99 -7.50
CA GLY A 126 -6.95 -7.20 -8.73
C GLY A 126 -5.54 -6.63 -8.65
N SER A 127 -5.38 -5.41 -8.15
CA SER A 127 -4.06 -4.78 -7.95
C SER A 127 -3.20 -5.59 -6.98
N ILE A 128 -3.76 -6.00 -5.83
CA ILE A 128 -3.03 -6.81 -4.84
C ILE A 128 -2.66 -8.17 -5.43
N ARG A 129 -3.57 -8.80 -6.19
CA ARG A 129 -3.31 -10.08 -6.86
C ARG A 129 -2.11 -9.99 -7.78
N SER A 130 -2.11 -9.00 -8.69
CA SER A 130 -1.01 -8.81 -9.64
C SER A 130 0.34 -8.61 -8.93
N THR A 131 0.35 -7.87 -7.83
CA THR A 131 1.58 -7.69 -7.03
C THR A 131 2.03 -9.01 -6.39
N LEU A 132 1.13 -9.80 -5.80
CA LEU A 132 1.47 -11.08 -5.19
C LEU A 132 1.94 -12.12 -6.23
N GLU A 133 1.37 -12.12 -7.42
CA GLU A 133 1.83 -12.94 -8.55
C GLU A 133 3.25 -12.56 -8.97
N GLY A 134 3.54 -11.26 -9.07
CA GLY A 134 4.88 -10.75 -9.34
C GLY A 134 5.90 -11.17 -8.27
N LEU A 135 5.54 -11.06 -6.99
CA LEU A 135 6.39 -11.50 -5.87
C LEU A 135 6.64 -13.01 -5.90
N THR A 136 5.60 -13.80 -6.18
CA THR A 136 5.74 -15.26 -6.32
C THR A 136 6.71 -15.61 -7.43
N HIS A 137 6.59 -14.93 -8.58
CA HIS A 137 7.50 -15.14 -9.71
C HIS A 137 8.96 -14.77 -9.34
N SER A 138 9.15 -13.65 -8.67
CA SER A 138 10.48 -13.20 -8.23
C SER A 138 11.12 -14.18 -7.25
N ILE A 139 10.36 -14.73 -6.28
CA ILE A 139 10.84 -15.73 -5.34
C ILE A 139 11.23 -17.03 -6.08
N GLN A 140 10.41 -17.47 -7.03
CA GLN A 140 10.71 -18.65 -7.84
C GLN A 140 11.95 -18.44 -8.71
N GLN A 141 12.13 -17.27 -9.28
CA GLN A 141 13.33 -16.91 -10.05
C GLN A 141 14.57 -16.92 -9.14
N ALA A 142 14.51 -16.31 -7.96
CA ALA A 142 15.59 -16.31 -6.99
C ALA A 142 15.96 -17.73 -6.52
N SER A 143 14.98 -18.63 -6.40
CA SER A 143 15.26 -20.04 -6.05
C SER A 143 16.02 -20.80 -7.12
N ARG A 144 15.88 -20.39 -8.41
CA ARG A 144 16.54 -20.99 -9.57
C ARG A 144 17.90 -20.37 -9.87
N GLU A 145 18.29 -19.31 -9.16
CA GLU A 145 19.58 -18.64 -9.35
C GLU A 145 20.73 -19.64 -9.16
N GLN A 146 21.64 -19.68 -10.11
CA GLN A 146 22.77 -20.62 -10.13
C GLN A 146 24.03 -20.03 -9.50
N VAL A 147 24.12 -18.70 -9.39
CA VAL A 147 25.24 -18.01 -8.77
C VAL A 147 25.12 -18.08 -7.25
N PRO A 148 26.00 -18.80 -6.55
CA PRO A 148 25.87 -19.01 -5.09
C PRO A 148 25.83 -17.72 -4.28
N GLU A 149 26.57 -16.69 -4.72
CA GLU A 149 26.64 -15.39 -4.04
C GLU A 149 25.35 -14.57 -4.15
N LYS A 150 24.53 -14.85 -5.18
CA LYS A 150 23.26 -14.14 -5.44
C LYS A 150 22.05 -14.93 -4.94
N LYS A 151 22.20 -16.21 -4.67
CA LYS A 151 21.11 -17.09 -4.25
C LYS A 151 20.75 -16.86 -2.79
N PRO A 152 19.52 -16.44 -2.47
CA PRO A 152 19.08 -16.35 -1.08
C PRO A 152 19.13 -17.73 -0.38
N PRO A 153 19.40 -17.77 0.91
CA PRO A 153 19.36 -19.03 1.67
C PRO A 153 17.96 -19.68 1.63
N PRO A 154 17.86 -21.03 1.64
CA PRO A 154 16.60 -21.74 1.57
C PRO A 154 15.57 -21.28 2.62
N TYR A 155 15.99 -21.13 3.87
CA TYR A 155 15.13 -20.71 4.98
C TYR A 155 14.56 -19.29 4.78
N MET A 156 15.25 -18.42 4.02
CA MET A 156 14.72 -17.10 3.65
C MET A 156 13.67 -17.22 2.54
N LEU A 157 13.90 -18.07 1.55
CA LEU A 157 12.92 -18.35 0.51
C LEU A 157 11.64 -18.97 1.08
N ASP A 158 11.80 -19.88 2.05
CA ASP A 158 10.67 -20.51 2.76
C ASP A 158 9.87 -19.46 3.55
N LEU A 159 10.56 -18.56 4.25
CA LEU A 159 9.91 -17.47 5.00
C LEU A 159 9.12 -16.54 4.07
N LEU A 160 9.71 -16.12 2.94
CA LEU A 160 9.04 -15.26 1.97
C LEU A 160 7.85 -15.97 1.31
N SER A 161 8.03 -17.24 0.91
CA SER A 161 6.97 -18.05 0.32
C SER A 161 5.79 -18.19 1.27
N TYR A 162 6.04 -18.51 2.54
CA TYR A 162 5.01 -18.59 3.57
C TYR A 162 4.24 -17.27 3.73
N ARG A 163 4.93 -16.13 3.75
CA ARG A 163 4.27 -14.82 3.88
C ARG A 163 3.41 -14.49 2.66
N VAL A 164 3.87 -14.80 1.46
CA VAL A 164 3.08 -14.62 0.22
C VAL A 164 1.86 -15.53 0.24
N GLU A 165 2.00 -16.80 0.63
CA GLU A 165 0.89 -17.75 0.74
C GLU A 165 -0.18 -17.28 1.74
N LEU A 166 0.24 -16.73 2.88
CA LEU A 166 -0.67 -16.14 3.86
C LEU A 166 -1.50 -15.00 3.26
N CYS A 167 -0.85 -14.11 2.50
CA CYS A 167 -1.54 -13.02 1.79
C CYS A 167 -2.48 -13.57 0.70
N GLN A 168 -2.05 -14.54 -0.09
CA GLN A 168 -2.87 -15.18 -1.12
C GLN A 168 -4.10 -15.87 -0.54
N THR A 169 -3.95 -16.55 0.60
CA THR A 169 -5.07 -17.19 1.31
C THR A 169 -6.10 -16.16 1.75
N THR A 170 -5.66 -15.03 2.29
CA THR A 170 -6.58 -13.94 2.70
C THR A 170 -7.24 -13.30 1.50
N LEU A 171 -6.48 -13.03 0.44
CA LEU A 171 -7.00 -12.50 -0.83
C LEU A 171 -8.07 -13.41 -1.44
N ALA A 172 -7.82 -14.73 -1.47
CA ALA A 172 -8.78 -15.70 -2.00
C ALA A 172 -10.11 -15.71 -1.21
N LYS A 173 -10.04 -15.55 0.13
CA LYS A 173 -11.24 -15.40 0.96
C LYS A 173 -12.07 -14.17 0.56
N LEU A 174 -11.40 -13.02 0.35
CA LEU A 174 -12.06 -11.77 -0.07
C LEU A 174 -12.67 -11.91 -1.47
N GLN A 175 -11.95 -12.54 -2.41
CA GLN A 175 -12.44 -12.80 -3.76
C GLN A 175 -13.66 -13.68 -3.76
N LYS A 176 -13.64 -14.79 -3.01
CA LYS A 176 -14.79 -15.69 -2.86
C LYS A 176 -16.02 -14.98 -2.27
N ARG A 177 -15.83 -13.99 -1.40
CA ARG A 177 -16.95 -13.15 -0.92
C ARG A 177 -17.51 -12.25 -2.02
N LEU A 178 -16.62 -11.63 -2.81
CA LEU A 178 -17.02 -10.78 -3.92
C LEU A 178 -17.74 -11.54 -5.03
N GLU A 179 -17.36 -12.80 -5.28
CA GLU A 179 -18.00 -13.69 -6.25
C GLU A 179 -19.47 -14.02 -5.90
N ARG A 180 -19.89 -13.79 -4.66
CA ARG A 180 -21.32 -13.90 -4.28
C ARG A 180 -22.16 -12.76 -4.82
N VAL A 181 -21.54 -11.62 -5.16
CA VAL A 181 -22.23 -10.50 -5.78
C VAL A 181 -22.49 -10.84 -7.25
N PRO A 182 -23.75 -10.89 -7.70
CA PRO A 182 -24.07 -11.23 -9.08
C PRO A 182 -23.52 -10.17 -10.04
N GLU A 183 -23.16 -10.59 -11.23
CA GLU A 183 -22.56 -9.72 -12.26
C GLU A 183 -23.44 -8.50 -12.56
N SER A 184 -24.76 -8.68 -12.60
CA SER A 184 -25.75 -7.60 -12.79
C SER A 184 -25.67 -6.51 -11.70
N LEU A 185 -25.25 -6.84 -10.49
CA LEU A 185 -25.14 -5.89 -9.37
C LEU A 185 -23.69 -5.45 -9.08
N LEU A 186 -22.69 -5.97 -9.79
CA LEU A 186 -21.29 -5.70 -9.52
C LEU A 186 -20.96 -4.20 -9.72
N SER A 187 -21.51 -3.56 -10.77
CA SER A 187 -21.35 -2.14 -11.00
C SER A 187 -21.97 -1.28 -9.89
N THR A 188 -23.14 -1.70 -9.40
CA THR A 188 -23.85 -1.07 -8.28
C THR A 188 -23.05 -1.21 -6.98
N HIS A 189 -22.52 -2.40 -6.70
CA HIS A 189 -21.63 -2.65 -5.57
C HIS A 189 -20.40 -1.72 -5.61
N GLN A 190 -19.73 -1.62 -6.76
CA GLN A 190 -18.56 -0.75 -6.92
C GLN A 190 -18.91 0.74 -6.70
N LYS A 191 -20.06 1.20 -7.18
CA LYS A 191 -20.55 2.56 -6.93
C LYS A 191 -20.80 2.80 -5.45
N LEU A 192 -21.45 1.89 -4.75
CA LEU A 192 -21.69 2.00 -3.31
C LEU A 192 -20.38 2.05 -2.53
N VAL A 193 -19.40 1.20 -2.86
CA VAL A 193 -18.05 1.23 -2.27
C VAL A 193 -17.39 2.59 -2.49
N SER A 194 -17.45 3.12 -3.72
CA SER A 194 -16.88 4.43 -4.06
C SER A 194 -17.53 5.57 -3.27
N ILE A 195 -18.87 5.58 -3.19
CA ILE A 195 -19.61 6.60 -2.43
C ILE A 195 -19.29 6.51 -0.94
N LEU A 196 -19.24 5.31 -0.37
CA LEU A 196 -18.90 5.14 1.05
C LEU A 196 -17.49 5.65 1.38
N ARG A 197 -16.52 5.43 0.46
CA ARG A 197 -15.17 6.01 0.56
C ARG A 197 -15.20 7.53 0.46
N ALA A 198 -16.01 8.10 -0.43
CA ALA A 198 -16.16 9.54 -0.58
C ALA A 198 -16.78 10.16 0.68
N VAL A 199 -17.77 9.52 1.31
CA VAL A 199 -18.35 9.96 2.59
C VAL A 199 -17.30 9.91 3.71
N ALA A 200 -16.50 8.84 3.77
CA ALA A 200 -15.41 8.72 4.76
C ALA A 200 -14.33 9.78 4.55
N LEU A 201 -13.99 10.11 3.29
CA LEU A 201 -13.07 11.20 2.97
C LEU A 201 -13.65 12.56 3.40
N ALA A 202 -14.91 12.84 3.05
CA ALA A 202 -15.58 14.09 3.41
C ALA A 202 -15.64 14.28 4.94
N ASN A 203 -15.82 13.19 5.70
CA ASN A 203 -15.83 13.19 7.15
C ASN A 203 -14.50 13.61 7.79
N THR A 204 -13.38 13.37 7.10
CA THR A 204 -12.02 13.63 7.61
C THR A 204 -11.35 14.85 6.99
N LYS A 205 -12.07 15.65 6.20
CA LYS A 205 -11.57 16.92 5.67
C LYS A 205 -11.43 17.96 6.77
N SER A 206 -10.44 18.84 6.66
CA SER A 206 -10.23 19.97 7.58
C SER A 206 -11.44 20.91 7.67
N LYS A 207 -12.17 21.06 6.56
CA LYS A 207 -13.46 21.77 6.50
C LYS A 207 -14.56 20.78 6.15
N PHE A 208 -15.34 20.41 7.14
CA PHE A 208 -16.51 19.56 6.93
C PHE A 208 -17.59 20.27 6.11
N SER A 209 -18.08 19.60 5.07
CA SER A 209 -19.14 20.12 4.21
C SER A 209 -20.40 19.27 4.28
N THR A 210 -21.41 19.77 4.97
CA THR A 210 -22.73 19.13 5.05
C THR A 210 -23.36 18.94 3.67
N THR A 211 -23.16 19.90 2.76
CA THR A 211 -23.71 19.85 1.39
C THR A 211 -23.09 18.75 0.57
N GLU A 212 -21.78 18.52 0.70
CA GLU A 212 -21.08 17.42 0.03
C GLU A 212 -21.61 16.05 0.50
N VAL A 213 -21.72 15.84 1.82
CA VAL A 213 -22.23 14.59 2.38
C VAL A 213 -23.70 14.37 2.00
N LYS A 214 -24.53 15.41 1.99
CA LYS A 214 -25.93 15.31 1.53
C LYS A 214 -26.04 14.92 0.06
N LYS A 215 -25.17 15.45 -0.83
CA LYS A 215 -25.11 15.02 -2.22
C LYS A 215 -24.76 13.54 -2.37
N LEU A 216 -23.72 13.08 -1.64
CA LEU A 216 -23.35 11.66 -1.63
C LEU A 216 -24.48 10.77 -1.11
N ARG A 217 -25.15 11.20 -0.03
CA ARG A 217 -26.32 10.49 0.50
C ARG A 217 -27.46 10.41 -0.52
N HIS A 218 -27.72 11.48 -1.25
CA HIS A 218 -28.72 11.49 -2.32
C HIS A 218 -28.41 10.47 -3.40
N GLN A 219 -27.14 10.37 -3.83
CA GLN A 219 -26.72 9.33 -4.78
C GLN A 219 -26.97 7.90 -4.25
N ILE A 220 -26.80 7.68 -2.94
CA ILE A 220 -27.12 6.37 -2.33
C ILE A 220 -28.62 6.09 -2.46
N VAL A 221 -29.48 7.09 -2.14
CA VAL A 221 -30.93 6.95 -2.24
C VAL A 221 -31.36 6.68 -3.68
N GLU A 222 -30.83 7.42 -4.65
CA GLU A 222 -31.11 7.18 -6.07
C GLU A 222 -30.75 5.76 -6.53
N ILE A 223 -29.66 5.18 -6.01
CA ILE A 223 -29.31 3.78 -6.28
C ILE A 223 -30.36 2.86 -5.68
N GLY A 224 -30.83 3.13 -4.46
CA GLY A 224 -31.89 2.34 -3.85
C GLY A 224 -33.22 2.42 -4.63
N ASP A 225 -33.61 3.60 -5.09
CA ASP A 225 -34.84 3.81 -5.84
C ASP A 225 -34.84 3.04 -7.17
N ARG A 226 -33.70 2.96 -7.84
CA ARG A 226 -33.54 2.16 -9.06
C ARG A 226 -33.63 0.65 -8.83
N HIS A 227 -33.48 0.19 -7.59
CA HIS A 227 -33.50 -1.21 -7.18
C HIS A 227 -34.64 -1.50 -6.18
N ASN A 228 -35.86 -1.13 -6.54
CA ASN A 228 -37.08 -1.39 -5.77
C ASN A 228 -37.00 -0.90 -4.30
N GLY A 229 -36.55 0.33 -4.09
CA GLY A 229 -36.40 0.91 -2.75
C GLY A 229 -35.29 0.24 -1.94
N GLY A 230 -34.23 -0.23 -2.59
CA GLY A 230 -33.05 -0.85 -1.95
C GLY A 230 -33.25 -2.33 -1.60
N LYS A 231 -34.23 -3.00 -2.21
CA LYS A 231 -34.44 -4.44 -2.01
C LYS A 231 -33.49 -5.30 -2.86
N PHE A 232 -32.96 -4.75 -3.95
CA PHE A 232 -32.06 -5.43 -4.90
C PHE A 232 -32.62 -6.78 -5.38
N THR A 233 -33.90 -6.79 -5.71
CA THR A 233 -34.62 -7.93 -6.30
C THR A 233 -34.60 -7.83 -7.82
N ALA A 234 -34.74 -8.95 -8.50
CA ALA A 234 -34.98 -9.00 -9.94
C ALA A 234 -36.32 -8.31 -10.30
N GLU A 235 -36.55 -8.05 -11.59
CA GLU A 235 -37.77 -7.38 -12.08
C GLU A 235 -39.06 -8.13 -11.69
N ASP A 236 -38.96 -9.45 -11.56
CA ASP A 236 -40.07 -10.34 -11.11
C ASP A 236 -40.29 -10.38 -9.58
N GLY A 237 -39.50 -9.58 -8.82
CA GLY A 237 -39.57 -9.51 -7.37
C GLY A 237 -38.84 -10.67 -6.65
N THR A 238 -38.21 -11.58 -7.38
CA THR A 238 -37.40 -12.65 -6.77
C THR A 238 -36.12 -12.07 -6.17
N VAL A 239 -35.70 -12.61 -5.04
CA VAL A 239 -34.42 -12.22 -4.41
C VAL A 239 -33.27 -12.75 -5.30
N VAL A 240 -32.50 -11.84 -5.90
CA VAL A 240 -31.32 -12.22 -6.67
C VAL A 240 -30.32 -12.86 -5.71
N SER A 241 -29.86 -14.06 -6.03
CA SER A 241 -28.80 -14.72 -5.24
C SER A 241 -27.59 -13.76 -5.12
N GLY A 242 -27.17 -13.42 -3.89
CA GLY A 242 -26.13 -12.43 -3.63
C GLY A 242 -26.58 -10.95 -3.62
N GLY A 243 -27.87 -10.66 -3.81
CA GLY A 243 -28.45 -9.34 -3.63
C GLY A 243 -28.43 -8.86 -2.17
N GLU A 244 -28.31 -9.82 -1.25
CA GLU A 244 -28.23 -9.54 0.19
C GLU A 244 -26.96 -8.77 0.55
N GLU A 245 -25.81 -9.15 0.01
CA GLU A 245 -24.53 -8.48 0.23
C GLU A 245 -24.58 -7.01 -0.22
N VAL A 246 -25.21 -6.74 -1.38
CA VAL A 246 -25.39 -5.39 -1.90
C VAL A 246 -26.38 -4.58 -1.05
N ARG A 247 -27.46 -5.24 -0.58
CA ARG A 247 -28.44 -4.64 0.32
C ARG A 247 -27.81 -4.24 1.66
N GLU A 248 -27.02 -5.11 2.25
CA GLU A 248 -26.29 -4.80 3.48
C GLU A 248 -25.31 -3.63 3.30
N LEU A 249 -24.57 -3.61 2.19
CA LEU A 249 -23.68 -2.51 1.85
C LEU A 249 -24.47 -1.19 1.66
N TYR A 250 -25.61 -1.23 0.96
CA TYR A 250 -26.51 -0.08 0.78
C TYR A 250 -26.99 0.49 2.12
N GLN A 251 -27.48 -0.38 3.01
CA GLN A 251 -27.93 0.04 4.34
C GLN A 251 -26.79 0.61 5.18
N ARG A 252 -25.60 0.02 5.06
CA ARG A 252 -24.39 0.53 5.73
C ARG A 252 -24.01 1.90 5.20
N CYS A 253 -24.13 2.16 3.89
CA CYS A 253 -23.90 3.47 3.28
C CYS A 253 -24.87 4.53 3.83
N LEU A 254 -26.15 4.23 3.92
CA LEU A 254 -27.15 5.14 4.48
C LEU A 254 -26.85 5.45 5.94
N LYS A 255 -26.72 4.42 6.78
CA LYS A 255 -26.43 4.58 8.22
C LYS A 255 -25.15 5.37 8.46
N TRP A 256 -24.10 5.12 7.66
CA TRP A 256 -22.84 5.85 7.78
C TRP A 256 -22.98 7.32 7.37
N SER A 257 -23.68 7.61 6.28
CA SER A 257 -23.91 8.99 5.84
C SER A 257 -24.75 9.78 6.87
N ASP A 258 -25.76 9.16 7.47
CA ASP A 258 -26.58 9.77 8.53
C ASP A 258 -25.74 10.06 9.78
N LEU A 259 -24.92 9.12 10.21
CA LEU A 259 -24.03 9.28 11.36
C LEU A 259 -22.98 10.38 11.13
N VAL A 260 -22.43 10.49 9.92
CA VAL A 260 -21.48 11.55 9.54
C VAL A 260 -22.16 12.92 9.52
N LEU A 261 -23.41 13.00 9.07
CA LEU A 261 -24.20 14.25 9.10
C LEU A 261 -24.56 14.68 10.51
N GLU A 262 -24.80 13.74 11.41
CA GLU A 262 -25.04 13.99 12.83
C GLU A 262 -23.79 14.51 13.53
N ARG A 263 -22.67 13.82 13.37
CA ARG A 263 -21.40 14.12 14.06
C ARG A 263 -20.65 15.32 13.47
N LYS A 264 -20.83 15.62 12.19
CA LYS A 264 -20.22 16.77 11.48
C LYS A 264 -18.69 16.87 11.66
N GLY A 265 -18.01 15.74 11.74
CA GLY A 265 -16.57 15.68 11.93
C GLY A 265 -16.08 15.98 13.35
N VAL A 266 -16.98 16.08 14.33
CA VAL A 266 -16.60 16.36 15.73
C VAL A 266 -16.15 15.08 16.42
N VAL A 267 -14.88 15.04 16.79
CA VAL A 267 -14.24 13.94 17.54
C VAL A 267 -14.31 14.25 19.03
N ALA A 268 -14.65 13.26 19.85
CA ALA A 268 -14.63 13.40 21.31
C ALA A 268 -13.19 13.66 21.81
N ASP A 269 -13.04 14.51 22.84
CA ASP A 269 -11.77 15.01 23.33
C ASP A 269 -10.75 13.90 23.66
N GLN A 270 -11.22 12.81 24.24
CA GLN A 270 -10.38 11.65 24.57
C GLN A 270 -9.70 10.99 23.34
N TRP A 271 -10.33 11.07 22.15
CA TRP A 271 -9.82 10.48 20.91
C TRP A 271 -9.14 11.49 19.99
N ARG A 272 -9.24 12.77 20.33
CA ARG A 272 -8.69 13.88 19.54
C ARG A 272 -7.19 13.74 19.30
N PRO A 273 -6.34 13.44 20.29
CA PRO A 273 -4.90 13.32 20.05
C PRO A 273 -4.56 12.24 19.02
N MET A 274 -5.21 11.07 19.11
CA MET A 274 -5.01 9.98 18.15
C MET A 274 -5.52 10.35 16.75
N TYR A 275 -6.70 10.96 16.67
CA TYR A 275 -7.27 11.43 15.41
C TYR A 275 -6.37 12.46 14.73
N ASP A 276 -5.88 13.45 15.46
CA ASP A 276 -5.02 14.51 14.90
C ASP A 276 -3.69 13.95 14.37
N VAL A 277 -3.11 12.97 15.05
CA VAL A 277 -1.91 12.24 14.56
C VAL A 277 -2.23 11.51 13.25
N LEU A 278 -3.32 10.76 13.18
CA LEU A 278 -3.69 10.02 11.97
C LEU A 278 -4.03 10.93 10.79
N VAL A 279 -4.72 12.05 11.04
CA VAL A 279 -5.00 13.06 10.03
C VAL A 279 -3.70 13.70 9.54
N GLY A 280 -2.76 14.00 10.45
CA GLY A 280 -1.43 14.51 10.11
C GLY A 280 -0.71 13.54 9.16
N ILE A 281 -0.55 12.28 9.56
CA ILE A 281 0.09 11.24 8.74
C ILE A 281 -0.58 11.13 7.36
N ARG A 282 -1.92 11.03 7.31
CA ARG A 282 -2.66 10.95 6.04
C ARG A 282 -2.39 12.17 5.15
N ASN A 283 -2.42 13.38 5.72
CA ASN A 283 -2.19 14.62 4.97
C ASN A 283 -0.75 14.69 4.44
N ASP A 284 0.23 14.31 5.23
CA ASP A 284 1.63 14.29 4.82
C ASP A 284 1.86 13.28 3.69
N LEU A 285 1.32 12.07 3.81
CA LEU A 285 1.38 11.06 2.74
C LEU A 285 0.62 11.51 1.48
N GLU A 286 -0.54 12.16 1.62
CA GLU A 286 -1.29 12.72 0.50
C GLU A 286 -0.50 13.83 -0.20
N LYS A 287 0.10 14.75 0.56
CA LYS A 287 0.98 15.79 0.04
C LYS A 287 2.18 15.19 -0.69
N LEU A 288 2.81 14.16 -0.12
CA LEU A 288 3.90 13.44 -0.77
C LEU A 288 3.46 12.80 -2.09
N SER A 289 2.24 12.27 -2.17
CA SER A 289 1.71 11.69 -3.40
C SER A 289 1.48 12.74 -4.51
N LEU A 290 1.23 13.99 -4.13
CA LEU A 290 0.99 15.10 -5.07
C LEU A 290 2.30 15.81 -5.49
N THR A 291 3.20 16.05 -4.52
CA THR A 291 4.42 16.83 -4.76
C THR A 291 5.57 16.03 -5.32
N GLN A 292 5.43 14.73 -5.34
CA GLN A 292 6.47 13.76 -5.68
C GLN A 292 7.59 13.55 -4.69
N ALA A 293 8.03 12.34 -4.74
CA ALA A 293 9.19 11.67 -4.24
C ALA A 293 10.56 12.42 -4.29
N TRP A 294 10.60 13.67 -4.60
CA TRP A 294 11.81 14.51 -4.59
C TRP A 294 12.50 14.53 -3.24
N SER A 295 11.74 14.35 -2.17
CA SER A 295 12.23 14.40 -0.81
C SER A 295 11.87 13.15 -0.02
N LEU A 296 11.15 12.21 -0.61
CA LEU A 296 10.83 10.97 0.06
C LEU A 296 12.08 10.09 0.09
N ARG A 297 12.81 10.20 1.16
CA ARG A 297 13.69 9.10 1.56
C ARG A 297 12.76 7.99 2.05
N GLU A 298 12.95 6.80 1.58
CA GLU A 298 12.17 5.65 2.10
C GLU A 298 12.30 5.53 3.63
N THR A 299 13.38 6.05 4.20
CA THR A 299 13.55 6.23 5.65
C THR A 299 12.39 6.98 6.29
N ASP A 300 11.73 7.88 5.59
CA ASP A 300 10.61 8.66 6.14
C ASP A 300 9.33 7.79 6.20
N LEU A 301 9.14 6.85 5.28
CA LEU A 301 8.01 5.92 5.30
C LEU A 301 8.01 5.04 6.56
N TYR A 302 9.19 4.65 7.03
CA TYR A 302 9.32 3.86 8.26
C TYR A 302 8.70 4.56 9.47
N ASP A 303 8.92 5.85 9.62
CA ASP A 303 8.39 6.60 10.77
C ASP A 303 6.86 6.67 10.72
N PHE A 304 6.27 6.85 9.53
CA PHE A 304 4.81 6.75 9.36
C PHE A 304 4.31 5.34 9.64
N GLN A 305 4.95 4.29 9.12
CA GLN A 305 4.59 2.91 9.39
C GLN A 305 4.62 2.61 10.90
N ARG A 306 5.69 3.02 11.59
CA ARG A 306 5.81 2.79 13.05
C ARG A 306 4.76 3.51 13.86
N GLN A 307 4.37 4.73 13.49
CA GLN A 307 3.29 5.45 14.16
C GLN A 307 1.93 4.77 13.91
N LEU A 308 1.66 4.38 12.67
CA LEU A 308 0.44 3.66 12.31
C LEU A 308 0.36 2.30 13.03
N ASP A 309 1.46 1.55 13.06
CA ASP A 309 1.55 0.27 13.76
C ASP A 309 1.22 0.41 15.24
N ARG A 310 1.82 1.40 15.93
CA ARG A 310 1.55 1.65 17.35
C ARG A 310 0.07 1.94 17.62
N ILE A 311 -0.56 2.72 16.75
CA ILE A 311 -1.99 3.06 16.90
C ILE A 311 -2.84 1.84 16.60
N ASP A 312 -2.53 1.08 15.55
CA ASP A 312 -3.28 -0.12 15.17
C ASP A 312 -3.14 -1.23 16.21
N GLU A 313 -1.93 -1.45 16.72
CA GLU A 313 -1.62 -2.43 17.75
C GLU A 313 -2.17 -2.06 19.15
N SER A 314 -2.55 -0.80 19.39
CA SER A 314 -3.21 -0.37 20.64
C SER A 314 -4.65 -0.87 20.76
N ARG A 315 -5.24 -1.40 19.69
CA ARG A 315 -6.59 -1.97 19.69
C ARG A 315 -6.63 -3.30 20.43
N GLN A 316 -7.69 -3.50 21.18
CA GLN A 316 -8.00 -4.76 21.85
C GLN A 316 -9.23 -5.38 21.20
N ASN A 317 -9.12 -6.60 20.70
CA ASN A 317 -10.18 -7.27 19.94
C ASN A 317 -10.75 -6.40 18.80
N GLY A 318 -9.86 -5.69 18.09
CA GLY A 318 -10.23 -4.81 16.97
C GLY A 318 -10.78 -3.43 17.37
N ASN A 319 -10.90 -3.11 18.67
CA ASN A 319 -11.49 -1.88 19.16
C ASN A 319 -10.49 -1.01 19.92
N TRP A 320 -10.55 0.31 19.75
CA TRP A 320 -9.93 1.25 20.67
C TRP A 320 -10.77 1.38 21.91
N LEU A 321 -10.15 1.20 23.08
CA LEU A 321 -10.80 1.27 24.37
C LEU A 321 -10.42 2.56 25.11
N ASP A 322 -11.39 3.15 25.83
CA ASP A 322 -11.13 4.27 26.73
C ASP A 322 -10.44 3.80 28.03
N ASP A 323 -10.08 4.74 28.89
CA ASP A 323 -9.45 4.47 30.20
C ASP A 323 -10.30 3.57 31.12
N ARG A 324 -11.58 3.41 30.81
CA ARG A 324 -12.52 2.53 31.52
C ARG A 324 -12.78 1.21 30.79
N ALA A 325 -11.90 0.85 29.83
CA ALA A 325 -12.03 -0.34 29.00
C ALA A 325 -13.34 -0.42 28.18
N ARG A 326 -13.98 0.70 27.88
CA ARG A 326 -15.17 0.76 27.02
C ARG A 326 -14.74 1.06 25.58
N PRO A 327 -15.33 0.38 24.58
CA PRO A 327 -15.02 0.65 23.20
C PRO A 327 -15.45 2.07 22.79
N ALA A 328 -14.66 2.73 21.98
CA ALA A 328 -15.03 3.97 21.33
C ALA A 328 -16.31 3.76 20.51
N ASP A 329 -17.11 4.83 20.34
CA ASP A 329 -18.32 4.76 19.53
C ASP A 329 -18.04 4.37 18.07
N LEU A 330 -19.05 3.84 17.39
CA LEU A 330 -18.93 3.31 16.03
C LEU A 330 -18.37 4.33 15.04
N TRP A 331 -18.73 5.60 15.18
CA TRP A 331 -18.23 6.66 14.31
C TRP A 331 -16.74 6.87 14.49
N THR A 332 -16.27 6.94 15.72
CA THR A 332 -14.84 7.06 16.07
C THR A 332 -14.06 5.87 15.57
N GLN A 333 -14.49 4.62 15.87
CA GLN A 333 -13.84 3.40 15.44
C GLN A 333 -13.62 3.37 13.91
N ARG A 334 -14.69 3.61 13.16
CA ARG A 334 -14.64 3.57 11.69
C ARG A 334 -13.83 4.72 11.09
N THR A 335 -13.86 5.89 11.70
CA THR A 335 -13.11 7.06 11.24
C THR A 335 -11.61 6.83 11.42
N LEU A 336 -11.19 6.36 12.60
CA LEU A 336 -9.77 6.04 12.85
C LEU A 336 -9.28 4.91 11.93
N LEU A 337 -10.07 3.83 11.80
CA LEU A 337 -9.73 2.73 10.89
C LEU A 337 -9.63 3.18 9.42
N TYR A 338 -10.51 4.07 8.98
CA TYR A 338 -10.43 4.65 7.63
C TYR A 338 -9.12 5.42 7.43
N LEU A 339 -8.70 6.24 8.40
CA LEU A 339 -7.46 7.01 8.32
C LEU A 339 -6.23 6.09 8.25
N ILE A 340 -6.17 5.05 9.08
CA ILE A 340 -5.10 4.04 9.05
C ILE A 340 -5.05 3.36 7.67
N ARG A 341 -6.17 2.83 7.19
CA ARG A 341 -6.24 2.17 5.88
C ARG A 341 -5.82 3.07 4.74
N ARG A 342 -6.27 4.32 4.75
CA ARG A 342 -5.90 5.29 3.71
C ARG A 342 -4.41 5.58 3.72
N SER A 343 -3.82 5.70 4.91
CA SER A 343 -2.37 5.90 5.07
C SER A 343 -1.57 4.70 4.58
N TYR A 344 -1.94 3.46 4.93
CA TYR A 344 -1.30 2.26 4.41
C TYR A 344 -1.46 2.10 2.89
N ALA A 345 -2.59 2.51 2.31
CA ALA A 345 -2.76 2.50 0.86
C ALA A 345 -1.80 3.47 0.15
N TYR A 346 -1.51 4.63 0.73
CA TYR A 346 -0.46 5.52 0.21
C TYR A 346 0.93 4.89 0.34
N ILE A 347 1.27 4.31 1.50
CA ILE A 347 2.56 3.65 1.72
C ILE A 347 2.75 2.51 0.71
N TYR A 348 1.73 1.67 0.52
CA TYR A 348 1.75 0.60 -0.48
C TYR A 348 1.99 1.14 -1.90
N SER A 349 1.30 2.21 -2.28
CA SER A 349 1.49 2.86 -3.58
C SER A 349 2.92 3.39 -3.75
N PHE A 350 3.51 3.96 -2.70
CA PHE A 350 4.90 4.43 -2.74
C PHE A 350 5.88 3.27 -2.87
N MET A 351 5.69 2.18 -2.13
CA MET A 351 6.57 1.01 -2.22
C MET A 351 6.53 0.36 -3.60
N LEU A 352 5.38 0.37 -4.29
CA LEU A 352 5.26 -0.11 -5.66
C LEU A 352 5.89 0.85 -6.69
N ALA A 353 5.82 2.16 -6.41
CA ALA A 353 6.35 3.18 -7.30
C ALA A 353 7.88 3.40 -7.14
N SER A 354 8.49 2.81 -6.12
CA SER A 354 9.93 2.89 -5.84
C SER A 354 10.71 2.05 -6.86
N GLU A 355 10.88 2.58 -8.07
CA GLU A 355 11.85 2.02 -9.02
C GLU A 355 13.26 2.41 -8.58
N PRO A 356 14.21 1.46 -8.54
CA PRO A 356 15.58 1.75 -8.20
C PRO A 356 16.25 2.57 -9.32
N VAL A 357 16.36 3.85 -9.10
CA VAL A 357 17.07 4.76 -9.99
C VAL A 357 18.39 5.12 -9.34
N SER A 358 19.51 4.97 -10.05
CA SER A 358 20.80 5.39 -9.54
C SER A 358 20.76 6.87 -9.17
N GLU A 359 21.44 7.27 -8.10
CA GLU A 359 21.45 8.65 -7.61
C GLU A 359 21.84 9.66 -8.72
N ALA A 360 22.72 9.25 -9.64
CA ALA A 360 23.11 10.04 -10.81
C ALA A 360 21.96 10.30 -11.80
N LEU A 361 20.99 9.39 -11.90
CA LEU A 361 19.83 9.50 -12.80
C LEU A 361 18.59 10.06 -12.10
N LEU A 362 18.62 10.17 -10.78
CA LEU A 362 17.49 10.65 -9.98
C LEU A 362 16.93 12.01 -10.45
N PRO A 363 17.73 13.03 -10.80
CA PRO A 363 17.22 14.29 -11.31
C PRO A 363 16.43 14.14 -12.62
N ILE A 364 16.89 13.27 -13.52
CA ILE A 364 16.24 13.02 -14.82
C ILE A 364 14.95 12.24 -14.59
N TYR A 365 15.01 11.19 -13.78
CA TYR A 365 13.85 10.39 -13.41
C TYR A 365 12.74 11.25 -12.81
N ASN A 366 13.08 12.10 -11.85
CA ASN A 366 12.14 13.02 -11.24
C ASN A 366 11.47 13.97 -12.25
N GLN A 367 12.24 14.49 -13.19
CA GLN A 367 11.71 15.34 -14.24
C GLN A 367 10.77 14.58 -15.19
N LEU A 368 11.10 13.33 -15.54
CA LEU A 368 10.22 12.47 -16.35
C LEU A 368 8.93 12.13 -15.62
N GLN A 369 8.99 11.83 -14.33
CA GLN A 369 7.80 11.59 -13.50
C GLN A 369 6.92 12.84 -13.41
N THR A 370 7.49 14.03 -13.32
CA THR A 370 6.74 15.29 -13.34
C THR A 370 6.01 15.47 -14.66
N LEU A 371 6.67 15.22 -15.78
CA LEU A 371 6.04 15.27 -17.10
C LEU A 371 4.91 14.27 -17.26
N LYS A 372 5.15 13.02 -16.85
CA LYS A 372 4.12 11.97 -16.86
C LYS A 372 2.87 12.41 -16.11
N ARG A 373 3.01 13.01 -14.92
CA ARG A 373 1.87 13.49 -14.14
C ARG A 373 1.17 14.66 -14.80
N CYS A 374 1.90 15.64 -15.32
CA CYS A 374 1.29 16.74 -16.06
C CYS A 374 0.47 16.22 -17.25
N LEU A 375 0.99 15.21 -17.99
CA LEU A 375 0.27 14.62 -19.11
C LEU A 375 -0.98 13.83 -18.66
N VAL A 376 -0.89 13.11 -17.55
CA VAL A 376 -2.03 12.41 -16.95
C VAL A 376 -3.09 13.41 -16.48
N GLU A 377 -2.69 14.53 -15.87
CA GLU A 377 -3.62 15.59 -15.45
C GLU A 377 -4.31 16.24 -16.65
N VAL A 378 -3.56 16.54 -17.72
CA VAL A 378 -4.14 17.04 -18.98
C VAL A 378 -5.14 16.03 -19.55
N LYS A 379 -4.83 14.74 -19.54
CA LYS A 379 -5.75 13.67 -19.97
C LYS A 379 -7.03 13.66 -19.13
N ASN A 380 -6.91 13.75 -17.80
CA ASN A 380 -8.03 13.70 -16.86
C ASN A 380 -8.89 14.97 -16.90
N SER A 381 -8.31 16.11 -17.30
CA SER A 381 -8.99 17.40 -17.42
C SER A 381 -9.72 17.58 -18.76
N GLY A 382 -9.86 16.52 -19.56
CA GLY A 382 -10.60 16.57 -20.84
C GLY A 382 -9.71 16.40 -22.08
N GLY A 383 -8.41 16.12 -21.90
CA GLY A 383 -7.46 15.93 -22.98
C GLY A 383 -6.94 17.25 -23.59
N VAL A 384 -6.36 17.16 -24.78
CA VAL A 384 -5.83 18.31 -25.51
C VAL A 384 -6.71 18.60 -26.71
N SER A 385 -7.00 19.87 -26.96
CA SER A 385 -7.77 20.34 -28.13
C SER A 385 -6.90 20.41 -29.40
N SER A 386 -5.57 20.53 -29.24
CA SER A 386 -4.63 20.55 -30.35
C SER A 386 -3.26 19.98 -29.97
N VAL A 387 -2.53 19.39 -30.93
CA VAL A 387 -1.16 18.91 -30.78
C VAL A 387 -0.21 20.01 -30.27
N ARG A 388 -0.53 21.26 -30.54
CA ARG A 388 0.28 22.43 -30.16
C ARG A 388 0.35 22.59 -28.63
N GLU A 389 -0.65 22.15 -27.88
CA GLU A 389 -0.66 22.18 -26.42
C GLU A 389 0.33 21.20 -25.81
N LEU A 390 0.75 20.15 -26.55
CA LEU A 390 1.77 19.20 -26.11
C LEU A 390 3.21 19.68 -26.41
N TYR A 391 3.37 20.75 -27.18
CA TYR A 391 4.68 21.26 -27.60
C TYR A 391 5.62 21.57 -26.41
N PRO A 392 5.18 22.21 -25.30
CA PRO A 392 6.07 22.47 -24.14
C PRO A 392 6.62 21.20 -23.51
N TYR A 393 5.84 20.12 -23.48
CA TYR A 393 6.26 18.81 -22.95
C TYR A 393 7.27 18.13 -23.89
N SER A 394 7.00 18.19 -25.19
CA SER A 394 7.92 17.69 -26.23
C SER A 394 9.27 18.37 -26.19
N MET A 395 9.30 19.71 -26.07
CA MET A 395 10.54 20.48 -25.98
C MET A 395 11.37 20.11 -24.76
N LYS A 396 10.74 19.85 -23.60
CA LYS A 396 11.45 19.39 -22.40
C LYS A 396 12.09 18.02 -22.60
N VAL A 397 11.36 17.06 -23.17
CA VAL A 397 11.88 15.72 -23.46
C VAL A 397 13.05 15.78 -24.43
N ASN A 398 12.89 16.52 -25.54
CA ASN A 398 13.95 16.66 -26.55
C ASN A 398 15.19 17.39 -26.01
N GLY A 399 15.03 18.37 -25.13
CA GLY A 399 16.15 19.07 -24.49
C GLY A 399 17.02 18.14 -23.62
N TRP A 400 16.42 17.10 -23.01
CA TRP A 400 17.19 16.11 -22.24
C TRP A 400 17.87 15.08 -23.13
N MET A 401 17.26 14.70 -24.25
CA MET A 401 17.86 13.76 -25.19
C MET A 401 19.06 14.37 -25.92
N MET A 402 19.03 15.69 -26.20
CA MET A 402 20.13 16.39 -26.91
C MET A 402 21.28 16.84 -26.01
N GLY A 403 21.08 16.92 -24.70
CA GLY A 403 22.04 17.50 -23.75
C GLY A 403 23.03 16.53 -23.11
N ARG A 404 23.02 15.23 -23.42
CA ARG A 404 23.95 14.24 -22.81
C ARG A 404 24.41 13.18 -23.81
N PRO A 405 25.72 12.79 -23.77
CA PRO A 405 26.23 11.66 -24.54
C PRO A 405 25.53 10.36 -24.09
N LEU A 406 25.23 9.50 -25.06
CA LEU A 406 24.59 8.17 -24.92
C LEU A 406 25.35 7.17 -24.03
N GLU A 407 26.49 7.52 -23.49
CA GLU A 407 27.35 6.66 -22.67
C GLU A 407 26.78 6.37 -21.26
N VAL A 408 25.74 7.07 -20.82
CA VAL A 408 25.10 6.87 -19.48
C VAL A 408 24.07 5.73 -19.50
N PHE A 409 23.66 5.25 -20.66
CA PHE A 409 22.71 4.15 -20.80
C PHE A 409 23.44 2.83 -21.12
N GLY A 410 24.27 2.35 -20.20
CA GLY A 410 24.98 1.06 -20.29
C GLY A 410 24.06 -0.17 -20.14
N GLY A 411 22.98 -0.24 -20.89
CA GLY A 411 22.12 -1.40 -21.04
C GLY A 411 22.08 -1.81 -22.51
N ASN A 412 22.30 -3.09 -22.79
CA ASN A 412 22.29 -3.72 -24.09
C ASN A 412 20.97 -3.47 -24.85
N TRP A 413 20.93 -2.37 -25.62
CA TRP A 413 19.83 -2.10 -26.55
C TRP A 413 20.17 -2.77 -27.89
N PRO A 414 19.23 -3.49 -28.52
CA PRO A 414 19.51 -4.09 -29.83
C PRO A 414 19.83 -2.98 -30.82
N HIS A 415 20.96 -3.12 -31.53
CA HIS A 415 21.40 -2.22 -32.58
C HIS A 415 20.38 -2.19 -33.71
N GLY A 416 19.52 -1.18 -33.71
CA GLY A 416 18.71 -0.76 -34.84
C GLY A 416 18.95 0.72 -35.09
N SER A 417 19.40 1.05 -36.32
CA SER A 417 19.66 2.41 -36.77
C SER A 417 18.36 3.25 -36.70
N TRP A 418 18.28 4.14 -35.72
CA TRP A 418 17.15 5.06 -35.58
C TRP A 418 17.44 6.38 -36.31
N VAL A 419 16.92 6.50 -37.54
CA VAL A 419 16.72 7.80 -38.17
C VAL A 419 15.33 8.28 -37.70
N MET A 420 15.27 9.14 -36.69
CA MET A 420 14.04 9.68 -36.18
C MET A 420 13.55 10.89 -36.98
N GLY A 421 12.44 10.75 -37.68
CA GLY A 421 11.61 11.88 -38.13
C GLY A 421 10.97 12.58 -36.94
N HIS A 422 10.91 13.92 -36.97
CA HIS A 422 10.48 14.79 -35.87
C HIS A 422 9.07 14.53 -35.29
N GLY A 423 8.28 13.59 -35.82
CA GLY A 423 6.93 13.26 -35.34
C GLY A 423 6.78 11.92 -34.60
N GLU A 424 7.63 10.94 -34.88
CA GLU A 424 7.45 9.56 -34.40
C GLU A 424 8.00 9.32 -32.97
N GLY A 425 8.98 10.12 -32.54
CA GLY A 425 9.55 10.03 -31.19
C GLY A 425 8.56 10.41 -30.09
N ILE A 426 7.62 11.29 -30.37
CA ILE A 426 6.58 11.72 -29.41
C ILE A 426 5.56 10.62 -29.19
N LEU A 427 5.19 9.89 -30.24
CA LEU A 427 4.22 8.80 -30.15
C LEU A 427 4.76 7.62 -29.33
N LEU A 428 6.05 7.31 -29.47
CA LEU A 428 6.73 6.21 -28.73
C LEU A 428 6.89 6.51 -27.24
N ILE A 429 7.20 7.75 -26.85
CA ILE A 429 7.30 8.17 -25.45
C ILE A 429 5.93 8.23 -24.80
N ILE A 430 4.90 8.68 -25.53
CA ILE A 430 3.50 8.68 -25.04
C ILE A 430 2.99 7.24 -24.90
N THR A 431 3.29 6.35 -25.85
CA THR A 431 2.92 4.92 -25.77
C THR A 431 3.66 4.21 -24.65
N TRP A 432 4.94 4.52 -24.43
CA TRP A 432 5.71 3.95 -23.31
C TRP A 432 5.24 4.50 -21.94
N ALA A 433 4.97 5.79 -21.83
CA ALA A 433 4.47 6.42 -20.60
C ALA A 433 3.03 6.02 -20.26
N VAL A 434 2.24 5.66 -21.26
CA VAL A 434 0.84 5.22 -21.14
C VAL A 434 0.75 3.69 -21.05
N GLY A 435 1.65 2.95 -21.70
CA GLY A 435 1.63 1.49 -21.78
C GLY A 435 2.21 0.76 -20.55
N ASN A 436 3.12 1.40 -19.78
CA ASN A 436 3.62 0.85 -18.50
C ASN A 436 2.78 1.25 -17.27
N GLY A 437 1.76 2.08 -17.45
CA GLY A 437 0.69 2.24 -16.46
C GLY A 437 -0.43 1.29 -16.85
N GLY A 438 -0.48 0.11 -16.20
CA GLY A 438 -1.39 -0.97 -16.52
C GLY A 438 -2.78 -0.51 -16.93
N ASP A 439 -3.30 -1.16 -17.92
CA ASP A 439 -4.63 -1.11 -18.53
C ASP A 439 -5.70 -0.55 -17.56
N LEU A 440 -5.97 0.74 -17.67
CA LEU A 440 -7.17 1.34 -17.11
C LEU A 440 -8.22 1.21 -18.20
N GLY A 441 -8.94 0.06 -18.16
CA GLY A 441 -10.06 -0.21 -19.04
C GLY A 441 -10.88 1.03 -19.30
N MET A 442 -10.97 1.38 -20.58
CA MET A 442 -12.07 2.15 -21.11
C MET A 442 -13.28 1.22 -21.16
N ASP A 443 -14.30 1.58 -20.43
CA ASP A 443 -15.69 1.80 -20.86
C ASP A 443 -16.46 2.46 -19.72
#